data_b82d84696d8c4555a1ebd8dadaf473ac
#
_entry.id   b82d84696d8c4555a1ebd8dadaf473ac
#
_cell.length_a   1.000
_cell.length_b   1.000
_cell.length_c   1.000
_cell.angle_alpha   90.00
_cell.angle_beta   90.00
_cell.angle_gamma   90.00
#
_symmetry.space_group_name_H-M   'P 1'
#
loop_
_entity.id
_entity.type
_entity.pdbx_description
1 polymer ?
#
loop_
_entity_poly.entity_id
_entity_poly.type
_entity_poly.pdbx_seq_one_letter_code
_entity_poly.pdbx_strand_id
1 'polypeptide(L)'
;MRYLTFLDQVHAKLSPQTYLEIGVRSGTSLALARCRTVAIDPAFTISVEIQCDLRLFRTTSDEYFNRPDPLVATEGRPFDLAFIDGLHLLEFALRDFIHTERHSSPRSLIVFDDVLPRSPDEAARVPHTRFWTGDVYPIMGVLRRYRPELTIIPVDTTSRGLLLVMGLDPQSQTLADNYDEILAEYRHPDPQPVSQEMVDRLLALPPQRVLDATFWSVLAKASANASPDQIQLELASHAASLGAAFGSRRESGEGA
;
A
#
# COMPACT_ATOMS: atom_id res chain seq x y z
N MET A 1 11.43 1.64 14.62
CA MET A 1 11.03 0.21 14.43
C MET A 1 11.39 -0.21 13.02
N ARG A 2 11.89 -1.45 12.81
CA ARG A 2 12.14 -1.98 11.44
C ARG A 2 10.82 -2.29 10.74
N TYR A 3 10.75 -2.13 9.41
CA TYR A 3 9.52 -2.37 8.64
C TYR A 3 9.00 -3.82 8.80
N LEU A 4 9.89 -4.83 8.80
CA LEU A 4 9.48 -6.22 9.03
C LEU A 4 8.83 -6.46 10.39
N THR A 5 9.34 -5.80 11.45
CA THR A 5 8.73 -5.88 12.78
C THR A 5 7.35 -5.22 12.78
N PHE A 6 7.19 -4.13 12.05
CA PHE A 6 5.89 -3.47 11.90
C PHE A 6 4.91 -4.34 11.12
N LEU A 7 5.33 -4.91 9.97
CA LEU A 7 4.50 -5.82 9.17
C LEU A 7 4.06 -7.06 9.95
N ASP A 8 4.96 -7.65 10.76
CA ASP A 8 4.61 -8.77 11.64
C ASP A 8 3.48 -8.40 12.61
N GLN A 9 3.55 -7.20 13.20
CA GLN A 9 2.47 -6.68 14.05
C GLN A 9 1.17 -6.42 13.26
N VAL A 10 1.27 -5.97 12.01
CA VAL A 10 0.11 -5.81 11.11
C VAL A 10 -0.56 -7.15 10.86
N HIS A 11 0.21 -8.19 10.51
CA HIS A 11 -0.32 -9.55 10.36
C HIS A 11 -1.01 -10.04 11.63
N ALA A 12 -0.41 -9.82 12.79
CA ALA A 12 -1.00 -10.20 14.08
C ALA A 12 -2.32 -9.47 14.38
N LYS A 13 -2.42 -8.17 14.07
CA LYS A 13 -3.61 -7.35 14.33
C LYS A 13 -4.78 -7.68 13.39
N LEU A 14 -4.49 -7.93 12.13
CA LEU A 14 -5.52 -8.21 11.11
C LEU A 14 -5.91 -9.69 11.09
N SER A 15 -4.99 -10.59 11.43
CA SER A 15 -5.15 -12.04 11.24
C SER A 15 -5.75 -12.37 9.86
N PRO A 16 -5.10 -11.93 8.76
CA PRO A 16 -5.67 -12.02 7.43
C PRO A 16 -5.88 -13.48 7.03
N GLN A 17 -6.96 -13.75 6.27
CA GLN A 17 -7.21 -15.08 5.68
C GLN A 17 -6.54 -15.22 4.31
N THR A 18 -6.31 -14.08 3.66
CA THR A 18 -5.68 -13.99 2.34
C THR A 18 -4.67 -12.86 2.33
N TYR A 19 -3.49 -13.13 1.77
CA TYR A 19 -2.40 -12.17 1.67
C TYR A 19 -1.87 -12.11 0.23
N LEU A 20 -1.59 -10.90 -0.24
CA LEU A 20 -0.91 -10.64 -1.51
C LEU A 20 0.44 -9.98 -1.24
N GLU A 21 1.49 -10.45 -1.91
CA GLU A 21 2.79 -9.78 -1.95
C GLU A 21 3.23 -9.55 -3.40
N ILE A 22 3.49 -8.31 -3.76
CA ILE A 22 4.06 -7.91 -5.05
C ILE A 22 5.49 -7.44 -4.79
N GLY A 23 6.47 -8.16 -5.36
CA GLY A 23 7.89 -7.97 -5.04
C GLY A 23 8.33 -8.85 -3.88
N VAL A 24 8.86 -10.02 -4.19
CA VAL A 24 9.20 -11.07 -3.21
C VAL A 24 10.69 -11.08 -2.90
N ARG A 25 11.53 -10.90 -3.92
CA ARG A 25 12.99 -10.91 -3.83
C ARG A 25 13.52 -12.15 -3.10
N SER A 26 13.85 -12.03 -1.80
CA SER A 26 14.39 -13.13 -0.98
C SER A 26 13.33 -13.83 -0.11
N GLY A 27 12.10 -13.33 -0.09
CA GLY A 27 10.98 -13.87 0.70
C GLY A 27 10.97 -13.44 2.16
N THR A 28 11.75 -12.41 2.54
CA THR A 28 11.88 -12.03 3.96
C THR A 28 10.57 -11.48 4.55
N SER A 29 9.83 -10.65 3.80
CA SER A 29 8.50 -10.16 4.15
C SER A 29 7.45 -11.27 4.01
N LEU A 30 7.54 -12.08 2.96
CA LEU A 30 6.68 -13.23 2.71
C LEU A 30 6.70 -14.25 3.86
N ALA A 31 7.84 -14.41 4.54
CA ALA A 31 7.99 -15.31 5.68
C ALA A 31 7.14 -14.91 6.90
N LEU A 32 6.56 -13.71 6.93
CA LEU A 32 5.64 -13.26 7.98
C LEU A 32 4.22 -13.83 7.81
N ALA A 33 3.84 -14.20 6.59
CA ALA A 33 2.51 -14.70 6.30
C ALA A 33 2.22 -16.05 6.97
N ARG A 34 0.98 -16.24 7.44
CA ARG A 34 0.48 -17.48 8.07
C ARG A 34 -0.84 -17.94 7.47
N CYS A 35 -1.27 -17.34 6.39
CA CYS A 35 -2.55 -17.59 5.73
C CYS A 35 -2.35 -18.01 4.28
N ARG A 36 -3.43 -18.12 3.52
CA ARG A 36 -3.37 -18.34 2.07
C ARG A 36 -2.76 -17.11 1.41
N THR A 37 -1.66 -17.32 0.69
CA THR A 37 -0.81 -16.27 0.19
C THR A 37 -0.59 -16.39 -1.31
N VAL A 38 -0.80 -15.29 -2.02
CA VAL A 38 -0.36 -15.08 -3.40
C VAL A 38 0.86 -14.18 -3.38
N ALA A 39 1.93 -14.61 -4.03
CA ALA A 39 3.16 -13.84 -4.13
C ALA A 39 3.60 -13.76 -5.60
N ILE A 40 3.97 -12.56 -6.04
CA ILE A 40 4.23 -12.23 -7.45
C ILE A 40 5.59 -11.54 -7.55
N ASP A 41 6.50 -12.12 -8.33
CA ASP A 41 7.80 -11.53 -8.61
C ASP A 41 8.44 -12.21 -9.83
N PRO A 42 8.90 -11.49 -10.85
CA PRO A 42 9.54 -12.09 -12.03
C PRO A 42 10.91 -12.70 -11.73
N ALA A 43 11.59 -12.31 -10.63
CA ALA A 43 13.00 -12.64 -10.40
C ALA A 43 13.34 -12.96 -8.92
N PHE A 44 12.48 -13.69 -8.22
CA PHE A 44 12.71 -14.07 -6.82
C PHE A 44 13.75 -15.18 -6.64
N THR A 45 14.37 -15.18 -5.46
CA THR A 45 15.20 -16.29 -4.94
C THR A 45 14.92 -16.45 -3.44
N ILE A 46 14.06 -17.39 -3.08
CA ILE A 46 13.66 -17.59 -1.68
C ILE A 46 14.85 -18.13 -0.88
N SER A 47 15.21 -17.43 0.19
CA SER A 47 16.34 -17.76 1.08
C SER A 47 15.93 -17.95 2.55
N VAL A 48 14.62 -17.96 2.82
CA VAL A 48 14.04 -18.10 4.17
C VAL A 48 12.96 -19.17 4.16
N GLU A 49 12.63 -19.70 5.34
CA GLU A 49 11.53 -20.65 5.49
C GLU A 49 10.19 -19.95 5.34
N ILE A 50 9.30 -20.52 4.53
CA ILE A 50 7.93 -20.04 4.32
C ILE A 50 6.94 -21.00 5.00
N GLN A 51 6.04 -20.46 5.84
CA GLN A 51 5.11 -21.22 6.67
C GLN A 51 3.63 -20.93 6.35
N CYS A 52 3.33 -20.48 5.13
CA CYS A 52 1.97 -20.20 4.69
C CYS A 52 1.54 -21.14 3.53
N ASP A 53 0.23 -21.18 3.21
CA ASP A 53 -0.27 -21.82 1.98
C ASP A 53 0.05 -20.90 0.78
N LEU A 54 1.24 -21.10 0.20
CA LEU A 54 1.83 -20.21 -0.80
C LEU A 54 1.48 -20.62 -2.22
N ARG A 55 1.05 -19.63 -3.01
CA ARG A 55 1.02 -19.65 -4.48
C ARG A 55 1.96 -18.57 -5.00
N LEU A 56 3.16 -18.99 -5.42
CA LEU A 56 4.23 -18.11 -5.89
C LEU A 56 4.29 -18.11 -7.42
N PHE A 57 4.19 -16.93 -8.02
CA PHE A 57 4.14 -16.73 -9.46
C PHE A 57 5.37 -15.97 -9.95
N ARG A 58 6.14 -16.61 -10.87
CA ARG A 58 7.27 -15.97 -11.54
C ARG A 58 6.76 -15.22 -12.77
N THR A 59 6.23 -14.02 -12.55
CA THR A 59 5.59 -13.17 -13.56
C THR A 59 5.55 -11.74 -13.04
N THR A 60 5.25 -10.77 -13.91
CA THR A 60 4.95 -9.41 -13.48
C THR A 60 3.55 -9.34 -12.87
N SER A 61 3.28 -8.29 -12.06
CA SER A 61 1.95 -8.02 -11.52
C SER A 61 0.94 -7.76 -12.62
N ASP A 62 1.31 -7.01 -13.65
CA ASP A 62 0.46 -6.74 -14.82
C ASP A 62 0.03 -8.06 -15.51
N GLU A 63 0.96 -8.98 -15.75
CA GLU A 63 0.65 -10.29 -16.35
C GLU A 63 -0.20 -11.17 -15.42
N TYR A 64 0.03 -11.08 -14.11
CA TYR A 64 -0.77 -11.82 -13.14
C TYR A 64 -2.23 -11.35 -13.15
N PHE A 65 -2.47 -10.05 -13.05
CA PHE A 65 -3.82 -9.49 -13.00
C PHE A 65 -4.56 -9.48 -14.34
N ASN A 66 -3.86 -9.67 -15.47
CA ASN A 66 -4.48 -9.91 -16.78
C ASN A 66 -5.03 -11.33 -16.96
N ARG A 67 -4.91 -12.22 -15.98
CA ARG A 67 -5.51 -13.56 -16.03
C ARG A 67 -7.04 -13.48 -15.96
N PRO A 68 -7.76 -14.46 -16.53
CA PRO A 68 -9.22 -14.46 -16.47
C PRO A 68 -9.80 -14.46 -15.05
N ASP A 69 -9.10 -15.05 -14.10
CA ASP A 69 -9.48 -15.09 -12.68
C ASP A 69 -8.24 -14.98 -11.80
N PRO A 70 -7.85 -13.75 -11.42
CA PRO A 70 -6.74 -13.51 -10.50
C PRO A 70 -6.96 -14.07 -9.08
N LEU A 71 -8.22 -14.25 -8.66
CA LEU A 71 -8.57 -14.77 -7.34
C LEU A 71 -8.68 -16.30 -7.28
N VAL A 72 -8.42 -17.03 -8.36
CA VAL A 72 -8.50 -18.51 -8.33
C VAL A 72 -7.58 -19.11 -7.26
N ALA A 73 -6.42 -18.51 -7.02
CA ALA A 73 -5.46 -18.97 -6.01
C ALA A 73 -5.93 -18.75 -4.57
N THR A 74 -6.90 -17.85 -4.36
CA THR A 74 -7.56 -17.58 -3.07
C THR A 74 -8.97 -18.18 -2.99
N GLU A 75 -9.35 -19.05 -3.95
CA GLU A 75 -10.70 -19.64 -4.06
C GLU A 75 -11.79 -18.56 -4.15
N GLY A 76 -11.52 -17.51 -4.91
CA GLY A 76 -12.46 -16.39 -5.11
C GLY A 76 -12.54 -15.41 -3.94
N ARG A 77 -11.72 -15.57 -2.90
CA ARG A 77 -11.69 -14.62 -1.76
C ARG A 77 -10.85 -13.40 -2.10
N PRO A 78 -11.33 -12.17 -1.81
CA PRO A 78 -10.53 -10.97 -1.94
C PRO A 78 -9.32 -10.98 -1.01
N PHE A 79 -8.29 -10.20 -1.33
CA PHE A 79 -7.13 -10.05 -0.47
C PHE A 79 -7.46 -9.21 0.76
N ASP A 80 -7.25 -9.73 1.97
CA ASP A 80 -7.45 -9.01 3.24
C ASP A 80 -6.28 -8.04 3.53
N LEU A 81 -5.07 -8.47 3.18
CA LEU A 81 -3.84 -7.68 3.33
C LEU A 81 -3.02 -7.80 2.04
N ALA A 82 -2.49 -6.69 1.59
CA ALA A 82 -1.53 -6.67 0.48
C ALA A 82 -0.29 -5.84 0.84
N PHE A 83 0.88 -6.30 0.38
CA PHE A 83 2.15 -5.60 0.47
C PHE A 83 2.71 -5.37 -0.93
N ILE A 84 2.95 -4.11 -1.30
CA ILE A 84 3.45 -3.69 -2.60
C ILE A 84 4.87 -3.15 -2.42
N ASP A 85 5.84 -3.93 -2.88
CA ASP A 85 7.29 -3.67 -2.84
C ASP A 85 7.93 -4.11 -4.17
N GLY A 86 7.29 -3.72 -5.29
CA GLY A 86 7.62 -4.19 -6.64
C GLY A 86 8.77 -3.45 -7.30
N LEU A 87 8.50 -2.81 -8.48
CA LEU A 87 9.56 -2.22 -9.31
C LEU A 87 10.05 -0.85 -8.83
N HIS A 88 9.47 -0.25 -7.82
CA HIS A 88 9.84 1.04 -7.22
C HIS A 88 9.73 2.25 -8.20
N LEU A 89 8.81 2.19 -9.15
CA LEU A 89 8.48 3.29 -10.04
C LEU A 89 7.00 3.62 -9.93
N LEU A 90 6.65 4.92 -9.95
CA LEU A 90 5.30 5.42 -9.73
C LEU A 90 4.24 4.73 -10.60
N GLU A 91 4.51 4.60 -11.91
CA GLU A 91 3.57 4.00 -12.85
C GLU A 91 3.26 2.53 -12.54
N PHE A 92 4.23 1.79 -12.02
CA PHE A 92 4.03 0.39 -11.62
C PHE A 92 3.33 0.31 -10.26
N ALA A 93 3.74 1.10 -9.27
CA ALA A 93 3.09 1.17 -7.97
C ALA A 93 1.62 1.58 -8.07
N LEU A 94 1.30 2.52 -8.97
CA LEU A 94 -0.08 2.94 -9.24
C LEU A 94 -0.92 1.82 -9.87
N ARG A 95 -0.39 1.09 -10.86
CA ARG A 95 -1.09 -0.07 -11.45
C ARG A 95 -1.27 -1.19 -10.44
N ASP A 96 -0.23 -1.48 -9.64
CA ASP A 96 -0.28 -2.48 -8.58
C ASP A 96 -1.38 -2.15 -7.57
N PHE A 97 -1.52 -0.86 -7.21
CA PHE A 97 -2.62 -0.41 -6.35
C PHE A 97 -3.99 -0.62 -7.01
N ILE A 98 -4.18 -0.13 -8.24
CA ILE A 98 -5.45 -0.24 -8.99
C ILE A 98 -5.89 -1.71 -9.07
N HIS A 99 -4.98 -2.58 -9.44
CA HIS A 99 -5.28 -4.01 -9.55
C HIS A 99 -5.55 -4.65 -8.19
N THR A 100 -4.75 -4.33 -7.18
CA THR A 100 -4.92 -4.87 -5.83
C THR A 100 -6.24 -4.41 -5.21
N GLU A 101 -6.58 -3.13 -5.33
CA GLU A 101 -7.85 -2.59 -4.82
C GLU A 101 -9.05 -3.28 -5.45
N ARG A 102 -9.04 -3.51 -6.76
CA ARG A 102 -10.12 -4.23 -7.49
C ARG A 102 -10.33 -5.65 -6.98
N HIS A 103 -9.30 -6.28 -6.43
CA HIS A 103 -9.33 -7.65 -5.91
C HIS A 103 -9.30 -7.71 -4.37
N SER A 104 -9.58 -6.58 -3.73
CA SER A 104 -9.69 -6.43 -2.27
C SER A 104 -11.15 -6.29 -1.82
N SER A 105 -11.36 -6.01 -0.55
CA SER A 105 -12.65 -5.66 0.03
C SER A 105 -12.55 -4.32 0.79
N PRO A 106 -13.64 -3.66 1.17
CA PRO A 106 -13.59 -2.40 1.91
C PRO A 106 -12.82 -2.49 3.24
N ARG A 107 -12.75 -3.67 3.85
CA ARG A 107 -12.00 -3.91 5.11
C ARG A 107 -10.51 -4.23 4.89
N SER A 108 -10.06 -4.33 3.66
CA SER A 108 -8.69 -4.70 3.36
C SER A 108 -7.70 -3.57 3.62
N LEU A 109 -6.45 -3.95 3.83
CA LEU A 109 -5.32 -3.03 3.97
C LEU A 109 -4.32 -3.26 2.85
N ILE A 110 -3.93 -2.19 2.17
CA ILE A 110 -2.79 -2.19 1.25
C ILE A 110 -1.65 -1.43 1.92
N VAL A 111 -0.45 -2.00 1.89
CA VAL A 111 0.78 -1.41 2.43
C VAL A 111 1.80 -1.27 1.31
N PHE A 112 2.34 -0.07 1.12
CA PHE A 112 3.48 0.16 0.24
C PHE A 112 4.77 0.26 1.04
N ASP A 113 5.88 -0.23 0.47
CA ASP A 113 7.23 0.09 0.93
C ASP A 113 7.83 1.28 0.16
N ASP A 114 8.95 1.77 0.65
CA ASP A 114 9.82 2.74 -0.03
C ASP A 114 9.19 4.12 -0.31
N VAL A 115 8.23 4.56 0.50
CA VAL A 115 7.47 5.80 0.28
C VAL A 115 8.07 7.05 0.95
N LEU A 116 9.15 6.93 1.74
CA LEU A 116 9.80 8.03 2.45
C LEU A 116 11.29 8.11 2.09
N PRO A 117 11.65 8.59 0.89
CA PRO A 117 13.05 8.83 0.51
C PRO A 117 13.67 9.89 1.43
N ARG A 118 14.99 9.79 1.66
CA ARG A 118 15.75 10.75 2.47
C ARG A 118 16.50 11.77 1.63
N SER A 119 16.47 11.60 0.31
CA SER A 119 17.08 12.54 -0.64
C SER A 119 16.49 12.34 -2.04
N PRO A 120 16.64 13.32 -2.96
CA PRO A 120 16.33 13.16 -4.37
C PRO A 120 17.07 11.98 -5.02
N ASP A 121 18.31 11.69 -4.59
CA ASP A 121 19.10 10.58 -5.12
C ASP A 121 18.55 9.21 -4.74
N GLU A 122 18.02 9.06 -3.52
CA GLU A 122 17.33 7.81 -3.13
C GLU A 122 16.04 7.60 -3.94
N ALA A 123 15.34 8.68 -4.26
CA ALA A 123 14.10 8.69 -5.03
C ALA A 123 14.31 8.60 -6.56
N ALA A 124 15.55 8.63 -7.03
CA ALA A 124 15.82 8.62 -8.48
C ALA A 124 15.21 7.40 -9.19
N ARG A 125 14.74 7.62 -10.41
CA ARG A 125 14.15 6.56 -11.24
C ARG A 125 15.18 5.50 -11.65
N VAL A 126 16.43 5.93 -11.81
CA VAL A 126 17.55 5.02 -12.11
C VAL A 126 18.32 4.70 -10.83
N PRO A 127 18.44 3.42 -10.45
CA PRO A 127 19.19 3.03 -9.25
C PRO A 127 20.65 3.44 -9.32
N HIS A 128 21.11 4.31 -8.40
CA HIS A 128 22.52 4.70 -8.29
C HIS A 128 22.97 4.87 -6.83
N THR A 129 22.09 4.63 -5.87
CA THR A 129 22.41 4.63 -4.44
C THR A 129 22.18 3.25 -3.82
N ARG A 130 22.84 2.98 -2.70
CA ARG A 130 22.64 1.74 -1.94
C ARG A 130 21.22 1.61 -1.36
N PHE A 131 20.60 2.75 -1.04
CA PHE A 131 19.29 2.83 -0.39
C PHE A 131 18.23 3.39 -1.34
N TRP A 132 18.24 2.90 -2.56
CA TRP A 132 17.31 3.30 -3.61
C TRP A 132 15.85 2.96 -3.25
N THR A 133 14.98 3.97 -3.34
CA THR A 133 13.53 3.86 -3.17
C THR A 133 12.78 3.95 -4.50
N GLY A 134 13.44 4.48 -5.54
CA GLY A 134 12.74 4.89 -6.74
C GLY A 134 11.73 6.01 -6.49
N ASP A 135 10.92 6.34 -7.49
CA ASP A 135 9.92 7.39 -7.42
C ASP A 135 8.52 6.86 -7.01
N VAL A 136 8.46 6.01 -5.96
CA VAL A 136 7.18 5.54 -5.39
C VAL A 136 6.50 6.61 -4.54
N TYR A 137 7.27 7.48 -3.88
CA TYR A 137 6.77 8.46 -2.91
C TYR A 137 5.61 9.36 -3.38
N PRO A 138 5.48 9.73 -4.68
CA PRO A 138 4.35 10.54 -5.16
C PRO A 138 3.00 9.85 -5.02
N ILE A 139 2.96 8.52 -4.85
CA ILE A 139 1.71 7.77 -4.67
C ILE A 139 0.85 8.35 -3.54
N MET A 140 1.47 8.89 -2.48
CA MET A 140 0.74 9.55 -1.39
C MET A 140 -0.03 10.79 -1.88
N GLY A 141 0.60 11.61 -2.72
CA GLY A 141 -0.03 12.79 -3.32
C GLY A 141 -1.16 12.42 -4.28
N VAL A 142 -0.90 11.41 -5.12
CA VAL A 142 -1.89 10.85 -6.04
C VAL A 142 -3.14 10.39 -5.29
N LEU A 143 -2.97 9.53 -4.29
CA LEU A 143 -4.10 8.99 -3.54
C LEU A 143 -4.85 10.08 -2.77
N ARG A 144 -4.16 11.05 -2.15
CA ARG A 144 -4.82 12.17 -1.46
C ARG A 144 -5.64 13.06 -2.39
N ARG A 145 -5.21 13.24 -3.63
CA ARG A 145 -5.89 14.09 -4.60
C ARG A 145 -7.05 13.40 -5.28
N TYR A 146 -6.80 12.20 -5.82
CA TYR A 146 -7.78 11.48 -6.65
C TYR A 146 -8.71 10.57 -5.84
N ARG A 147 -8.33 10.20 -4.63
CA ARG A 147 -9.06 9.30 -3.73
C ARG A 147 -9.10 9.85 -2.29
N PRO A 148 -9.65 11.07 -2.09
CA PRO A 148 -9.65 11.76 -0.78
C PRO A 148 -10.45 11.03 0.30
N GLU A 149 -11.30 10.08 -0.08
CA GLU A 149 -12.06 9.22 0.83
C GLU A 149 -11.21 8.13 1.49
N LEU A 150 -10.05 7.79 0.93
CA LEU A 150 -9.15 6.80 1.52
C LEU A 150 -8.49 7.32 2.80
N THR A 151 -8.34 6.45 3.77
CA THR A 151 -7.49 6.73 4.93
C THR A 151 -6.05 6.31 4.62
N ILE A 152 -5.15 7.31 4.56
CA ILE A 152 -3.76 7.15 4.12
C ILE A 152 -2.82 7.56 5.26
N ILE A 153 -2.02 6.62 5.76
CA ILE A 153 -1.14 6.84 6.91
C ILE A 153 0.30 6.45 6.56
N PRO A 154 1.18 7.44 6.34
CA PRO A 154 2.61 7.17 6.25
C PRO A 154 3.20 6.86 7.63
N VAL A 155 4.04 5.83 7.68
CA VAL A 155 4.63 5.28 8.92
C VAL A 155 6.15 5.38 8.85
N ASP A 156 6.76 6.03 9.86
CA ASP A 156 8.21 6.20 9.96
C ASP A 156 8.92 4.93 10.42
N THR A 157 8.86 3.89 9.59
CA THR A 157 9.68 2.70 9.82
C THR A 157 11.11 2.91 9.34
N THR A 158 12.06 2.25 10.00
CA THR A 158 13.44 2.16 9.48
C THR A 158 13.42 1.17 8.30
N SER A 159 13.83 1.54 7.13
CA SER A 159 14.69 2.62 6.69
C SER A 159 13.97 3.65 5.79
N ARG A 160 12.93 3.28 5.04
CA ARG A 160 12.36 4.07 3.92
C ARG A 160 10.85 4.31 4.04
N GLY A 161 10.31 3.95 5.22
CA GLY A 161 8.92 4.16 5.57
C GLY A 161 7.93 3.27 4.84
N LEU A 162 6.74 3.16 5.40
CA LEU A 162 5.60 2.43 4.82
C LEU A 162 4.42 3.39 4.63
N LEU A 163 3.53 3.07 3.70
CA LEU A 163 2.25 3.73 3.55
C LEU A 163 1.11 2.72 3.75
N LEU A 164 0.25 2.97 4.72
CA LEU A 164 -0.98 2.21 4.92
C LEU A 164 -2.11 2.90 4.17
N VAL A 165 -2.86 2.13 3.38
CA VAL A 165 -4.03 2.61 2.63
C VAL A 165 -5.24 1.74 2.96
N MET A 166 -6.30 2.36 3.47
CA MET A 166 -7.52 1.71 3.97
C MET A 166 -8.78 2.43 3.47
N GLY A 167 -9.93 1.78 3.61
CA GLY A 167 -11.20 2.32 3.11
C GLY A 167 -11.36 2.12 1.61
N LEU A 168 -10.90 0.97 1.12
CA LEU A 168 -10.86 0.62 -0.30
C LEU A 168 -12.28 0.50 -0.89
N ASP A 169 -12.40 0.83 -2.16
CA ASP A 169 -13.57 0.57 -2.98
C ASP A 169 -13.19 -0.24 -4.23
N PRO A 170 -13.43 -1.56 -4.23
CA PRO A 170 -13.10 -2.43 -5.36
C PRO A 170 -13.79 -2.05 -6.68
N GLN A 171 -14.83 -1.21 -6.63
CA GLN A 171 -15.56 -0.77 -7.82
C GLN A 171 -15.06 0.58 -8.36
N SER A 172 -14.15 1.25 -7.63
CA SER A 172 -13.62 2.54 -8.05
C SER A 172 -12.85 2.42 -9.37
N GLN A 173 -13.17 3.30 -10.32
CA GLN A 173 -12.45 3.45 -11.58
C GLN A 173 -11.61 4.74 -11.62
N THR A 174 -11.70 5.57 -10.57
CA THR A 174 -11.12 6.94 -10.58
C THR A 174 -9.65 6.95 -10.97
N LEU A 175 -8.82 6.08 -10.39
CA LEU A 175 -7.39 6.04 -10.72
C LEU A 175 -7.12 5.45 -12.10
N ALA A 176 -7.91 4.47 -12.53
CA ALA A 176 -7.78 3.87 -13.86
C ALA A 176 -8.18 4.86 -14.96
N ASP A 177 -9.29 5.58 -14.77
CA ASP A 177 -9.79 6.55 -15.75
C ASP A 177 -8.88 7.77 -15.89
N ASN A 178 -8.14 8.13 -14.83
CA ASN A 178 -7.23 9.29 -14.81
C ASN A 178 -5.76 8.88 -14.89
N TYR A 179 -5.43 7.63 -15.24
CA TYR A 179 -4.07 7.09 -15.17
C TYR A 179 -3.04 7.94 -15.92
N ASP A 180 -3.31 8.29 -17.17
CA ASP A 180 -2.39 9.06 -17.99
C ASP A 180 -2.23 10.51 -17.50
N GLU A 181 -3.30 11.13 -16.98
CA GLU A 181 -3.26 12.46 -16.37
C GLU A 181 -2.42 12.44 -15.08
N ILE A 182 -2.59 11.41 -14.25
CA ILE A 182 -1.79 11.22 -13.03
C ILE A 182 -0.32 11.10 -13.38
N LEU A 183 0.04 10.30 -14.37
CA LEU A 183 1.44 10.16 -14.77
C LEU A 183 2.01 11.46 -15.36
N ALA A 184 1.22 12.20 -16.13
CA ALA A 184 1.65 13.50 -16.66
C ALA A 184 1.93 14.52 -15.56
N GLU A 185 1.21 14.46 -14.45
CA GLU A 185 1.35 15.38 -13.32
C GLU A 185 2.42 14.96 -12.31
N TYR A 186 2.51 13.66 -11.97
CA TYR A 186 3.29 13.18 -10.83
C TYR A 186 4.60 12.47 -11.20
N ARG A 187 4.74 12.02 -12.45
CA ARG A 187 5.96 11.37 -12.92
C ARG A 187 6.95 12.40 -13.42
N HIS A 188 8.03 12.59 -12.67
CA HIS A 188 9.07 13.55 -13.02
C HIS A 188 10.36 12.86 -13.47
N PRO A 189 11.14 13.49 -14.37
CA PRO A 189 12.52 13.06 -14.64
C PRO A 189 13.41 13.35 -13.42
N ASP A 190 14.55 12.67 -13.36
CA ASP A 190 15.57 12.98 -12.36
C ASP A 190 16.23 14.35 -12.63
N PRO A 191 16.62 15.12 -11.58
CA PRO A 191 16.47 14.78 -10.15
C PRO A 191 15.04 14.89 -9.65
N GLN A 192 14.64 13.98 -8.76
CA GLN A 192 13.30 13.93 -8.21
C GLN A 192 12.99 15.14 -7.30
N PRO A 193 11.78 15.74 -7.39
CA PRO A 193 11.38 16.89 -6.57
C PRO A 193 10.95 16.48 -5.15
N VAL A 194 11.86 15.87 -4.38
CA VAL A 194 11.57 15.46 -3.00
C VAL A 194 11.56 16.69 -2.09
N SER A 195 10.44 16.96 -1.43
CA SER A 195 10.31 18.10 -0.53
C SER A 195 11.10 17.89 0.77
N GLN A 196 11.52 18.97 1.43
CA GLN A 196 12.19 18.88 2.73
C GLN A 196 11.27 18.26 3.80
N GLU A 197 9.98 18.51 3.77
CA GLU A 197 9.00 17.89 4.67
C GLU A 197 8.98 16.35 4.55
N MET A 198 9.17 15.84 3.33
CA MET A 198 9.28 14.41 3.06
C MET A 198 10.59 13.86 3.65
N VAL A 199 11.72 14.53 3.40
CA VAL A 199 13.04 14.16 3.91
C VAL A 199 13.05 14.14 5.44
N ASP A 200 12.45 15.16 6.06
CA ASP A 200 12.32 15.29 7.53
C ASP A 200 11.20 14.43 8.11
N ARG A 201 10.47 13.70 7.26
CA ARG A 201 9.38 12.78 7.65
C ARG A 201 8.28 13.41 8.49
N LEU A 202 8.03 14.73 8.31
CA LEU A 202 7.08 15.49 9.12
C LEU A 202 5.63 14.99 8.99
N LEU A 203 5.30 14.33 7.88
CA LEU A 203 3.98 13.77 7.60
C LEU A 203 3.84 12.32 8.07
N ALA A 204 4.91 11.68 8.52
CA ALA A 204 4.90 10.28 8.91
C ALA A 204 4.69 10.12 10.42
N LEU A 205 3.95 9.10 10.80
CA LEU A 205 3.67 8.78 12.19
C LEU A 205 4.69 7.76 12.74
N PRO A 206 5.06 7.87 14.03
CA PRO A 206 5.83 6.83 14.70
C PRO A 206 5.10 5.48 14.62
N PRO A 207 5.81 4.37 14.30
CA PRO A 207 5.18 3.05 14.12
C PRO A 207 4.33 2.61 15.31
N GLN A 208 4.80 2.84 16.54
CA GLN A 208 4.06 2.45 17.74
C GLN A 208 2.73 3.18 17.86
N ARG A 209 2.69 4.48 17.53
CA ARG A 209 1.45 5.25 17.55
C ARG A 209 0.41 4.71 16.57
N VAL A 210 0.86 4.24 15.40
CA VAL A 210 -0.02 3.61 14.39
C VAL A 210 -0.51 2.25 14.89
N LEU A 211 0.37 1.44 15.49
CA LEU A 211 0.00 0.14 16.06
C LEU A 211 -1.01 0.25 17.21
N ASP A 212 -0.94 1.31 18.01
CA ASP A 212 -1.85 1.55 19.14
C ASP A 212 -3.19 2.20 18.72
N ALA A 213 -3.34 2.54 17.44
CA ALA A 213 -4.55 3.18 16.93
C ALA A 213 -5.78 2.25 17.00
N THR A 214 -6.95 2.85 17.10
CA THR A 214 -8.21 2.10 17.25
C THR A 214 -8.81 1.63 15.92
N PHE A 215 -8.34 2.14 14.78
CA PHE A 215 -8.85 1.75 13.45
C PHE A 215 -8.63 0.26 13.12
N TRP A 216 -7.65 -0.41 13.74
CA TRP A 216 -7.46 -1.85 13.58
C TRP A 216 -8.71 -2.65 13.92
N SER A 217 -9.48 -2.17 14.92
CA SER A 217 -10.73 -2.83 15.29
C SER A 217 -11.82 -2.70 14.23
N VAL A 218 -11.79 -1.65 13.42
CA VAL A 218 -12.70 -1.47 12.27
C VAL A 218 -12.38 -2.54 11.22
N LEU A 219 -11.12 -2.62 10.78
CA LEU A 219 -10.69 -3.59 9.78
C LEU A 219 -10.93 -5.04 10.20
N ALA A 220 -10.61 -5.38 11.47
CA ALA A 220 -10.75 -6.74 11.97
C ALA A 220 -12.21 -7.21 12.12
N LYS A 221 -13.16 -6.29 12.40
CA LYS A 221 -14.57 -6.63 12.67
C LYS A 221 -15.48 -6.44 11.47
N ALA A 222 -15.09 -5.62 10.50
CA ALA A 222 -15.92 -5.35 9.33
C ALA A 222 -16.18 -6.60 8.50
N SER A 223 -17.37 -6.68 7.92
CA SER A 223 -17.68 -7.70 6.90
C SER A 223 -16.92 -7.39 5.60
N ALA A 224 -16.50 -8.42 4.87
CA ALA A 224 -15.95 -8.24 3.53
C ALA A 224 -16.98 -7.64 2.54
N ASN A 225 -18.27 -7.75 2.85
CA ASN A 225 -19.38 -7.20 2.06
C ASN A 225 -19.91 -5.87 2.64
N ALA A 226 -19.18 -5.24 3.57
CA ALA A 226 -19.58 -3.94 4.09
C ALA A 226 -19.55 -2.87 2.99
N SER A 227 -20.37 -1.82 3.15
CA SER A 227 -20.32 -0.68 2.23
C SER A 227 -18.99 0.05 2.34
N PRO A 228 -18.31 0.38 1.22
CA PRO A 228 -17.11 1.20 1.25
C PRO A 228 -17.30 2.51 2.02
N ASP A 229 -18.39 3.24 1.78
CA ASP A 229 -18.69 4.51 2.46
C ASP A 229 -18.76 4.37 3.97
N GLN A 230 -19.37 3.29 4.48
CA GLN A 230 -19.46 3.04 5.92
C GLN A 230 -18.06 2.82 6.51
N ILE A 231 -17.27 1.97 5.88
CA ILE A 231 -15.91 1.67 6.36
C ILE A 231 -15.02 2.92 6.30
N GLN A 232 -15.11 3.70 5.22
CA GLN A 232 -14.37 4.96 5.05
C GLN A 232 -14.73 5.96 6.16
N LEU A 233 -16.02 6.11 6.50
CA LEU A 233 -16.46 7.00 7.56
C LEU A 233 -15.95 6.56 8.94
N GLU A 234 -16.05 5.27 9.25
CA GLU A 234 -15.55 4.71 10.51
C GLU A 234 -14.02 4.87 10.61
N LEU A 235 -13.28 4.55 9.55
CA LEU A 235 -11.81 4.69 9.51
C LEU A 235 -11.40 6.15 9.70
N ALA A 236 -12.04 7.10 8.99
CA ALA A 236 -11.74 8.51 9.13
C ALA A 236 -11.97 9.02 10.56
N SER A 237 -13.05 8.58 11.22
CA SER A 237 -13.33 8.91 12.63
C SER A 237 -12.23 8.40 13.57
N HIS A 238 -11.79 7.15 13.38
CA HIS A 238 -10.72 6.57 14.20
C HIS A 238 -9.34 7.18 13.90
N ALA A 239 -9.06 7.47 12.64
CA ALA A 239 -7.78 8.07 12.22
C ALA A 239 -7.65 9.53 12.67
N ALA A 240 -8.74 10.25 12.89
CA ALA A 240 -8.73 11.62 13.43
C ALA A 240 -7.98 11.72 14.78
N SER A 241 -7.99 10.67 15.58
CA SER A 241 -7.22 10.58 16.84
C SER A 241 -5.70 10.61 16.61
N LEU A 242 -5.24 10.27 15.42
CA LEU A 242 -3.83 10.32 15.03
C LEU A 242 -3.40 11.72 14.53
N GLY A 243 -4.35 12.59 14.24
CA GLY A 243 -4.15 13.95 13.77
C GLY A 243 -5.20 14.35 12.73
N ALA A 244 -5.54 15.64 12.68
CA ALA A 244 -6.58 16.14 11.78
C ALA A 244 -6.33 15.81 10.30
N ALA A 245 -5.08 15.71 9.88
CA ALA A 245 -4.70 15.37 8.50
C ALA A 245 -5.11 13.94 8.08
N PHE A 246 -5.43 13.05 9.03
CA PHE A 246 -5.75 11.65 8.76
C PHE A 246 -7.25 11.34 8.85
N GLY A 247 -8.05 12.27 9.42
CA GLY A 247 -9.49 12.06 9.69
C GLY A 247 -10.45 12.95 8.90
N SER A 248 -9.97 13.91 8.13
CA SER A 248 -10.86 14.81 7.39
C SER A 248 -11.11 14.34 5.97
N ARG A 249 -12.36 14.00 5.62
CA ARG A 249 -12.82 14.25 4.26
C ARG A 249 -12.63 15.75 4.01
N ARG A 250 -11.83 16.15 3.02
CA ARG A 250 -11.91 17.52 2.52
C ARG A 250 -13.35 17.69 2.03
N GLU A 251 -14.08 18.57 2.67
CA GLU A 251 -15.35 19.06 2.11
C GLU A 251 -15.04 19.43 0.65
N SER A 252 -15.71 18.78 -0.28
CA SER A 252 -15.70 19.14 -1.68
C SER A 252 -16.04 20.63 -1.73
N GLY A 253 -15.04 21.47 -2.08
CA GLY A 253 -15.23 22.89 -2.19
C GLY A 253 -16.37 23.19 -3.16
N GLU A 254 -17.52 23.50 -2.61
CA GLU A 254 -18.51 24.27 -3.31
C GLU A 254 -18.02 25.73 -3.32
N GLY A 255 -17.85 26.23 -4.52
CA GLY A 255 -17.97 27.65 -4.77
C GLY A 255 -16.69 28.46 -4.96
N ALA A 256 -16.32 28.74 -6.17
CA ALA A 256 -16.39 30.06 -6.83
C ALA A 256 -15.85 29.96 -8.26
#